data_ec4b7e89be26e1274cc45be629a6b007
#
_entry.id   ec4b7e89be26e1274cc45be629a6b007
#
_cell.length_a   1.000
_cell.length_b   1.000
_cell.length_c   1.000
_cell.angle_alpha   90.00
_cell.angle_beta   90.00
_cell.angle_gamma   90.00
#
_symmetry.space_group_name_H-M   'P 1'
#
loop_
_entity.id
_entity.type
_entity.pdbx_description
1 polymer ?
#
loop_
_entity_poly.entity_id
_entity_poly.type
_entity_poly.pdbx_seq_one_letter_code
_entity_poly.pdbx_strand_id
1 'polypeptide(L)'
;VIPNGVDFDSLDGEPVTLLFLIAAPNTKDNVHLDVLSKLSMMLMDEEFTKSLRNARTPEEFLAIIDRADEEKKSVDERLAEPVEAKENQVKILAVTSCPTGIAHTYMAAEGIEKAAKAKGCFVKVETRGSGGAKNVLTAQEIADADCIIVAADAQVPMDRFDGKKVIQRQVSDGISKADELIELAMSGNAPVYKSGNAQTAAASTKKNSGGIGHQLYTQLMNLSLIHISEPTR
;
A
#
# COMPACT_ATOMS: atom_id res chain seq x y z
N VAL A 1 -12.98 13.22 -21.16
CA VAL A 1 -14.25 12.48 -21.00
C VAL A 1 -14.78 12.07 -22.35
N ILE A 2 -15.24 10.84 -22.51
CA ILE A 2 -15.84 10.30 -23.72
C ILE A 2 -17.30 9.99 -23.40
N PRO A 3 -18.27 10.89 -23.74
CA PRO A 3 -19.65 10.77 -23.25
C PRO A 3 -20.37 9.48 -23.65
N ASN A 4 -20.08 8.97 -24.85
CA ASN A 4 -20.70 7.74 -25.36
C ASN A 4 -19.88 6.47 -25.06
N GLY A 5 -18.74 6.63 -24.36
CA GLY A 5 -17.80 5.55 -24.20
C GLY A 5 -17.13 5.10 -25.51
N VAL A 6 -16.06 4.36 -25.40
CA VAL A 6 -15.38 3.71 -26.52
C VAL A 6 -15.05 2.29 -26.10
N ASP A 7 -15.26 1.34 -26.99
CA ASP A 7 -14.80 -0.03 -26.77
C ASP A 7 -13.28 -0.09 -26.80
N PHE A 8 -12.71 -0.50 -25.70
CA PHE A 8 -11.25 -0.58 -25.49
C PHE A 8 -10.83 -2.01 -25.09
N ASP A 9 -11.69 -3.00 -25.37
CA ASP A 9 -11.50 -4.39 -24.99
C ASP A 9 -11.23 -4.54 -23.47
N SER A 10 -12.04 -3.81 -22.69
CA SER A 10 -11.91 -3.75 -21.22
C SER A 10 -12.19 -5.12 -20.60
N LEU A 11 -11.50 -5.48 -19.51
CA LEU A 11 -11.69 -6.76 -18.82
C LEU A 11 -13.10 -6.97 -18.27
N ASP A 12 -13.81 -5.90 -17.95
CA ASP A 12 -15.19 -5.89 -17.46
C ASP A 12 -16.24 -5.84 -18.60
N GLY A 13 -15.79 -5.70 -19.84
CA GLY A 13 -16.65 -5.56 -21.03
C GLY A 13 -17.38 -4.22 -21.12
N GLU A 14 -17.09 -3.27 -20.23
CA GLU A 14 -17.73 -1.97 -20.21
C GLU A 14 -16.98 -0.93 -21.07
N PRO A 15 -17.68 0.01 -21.74
CA PRO A 15 -17.02 1.02 -22.56
C PRO A 15 -16.27 2.03 -21.71
N VAL A 16 -15.05 2.39 -22.15
CA VAL A 16 -14.20 3.38 -21.49
C VAL A 16 -14.74 4.79 -21.68
N THR A 17 -15.07 5.46 -20.59
CA THR A 17 -15.60 6.84 -20.58
C THR A 17 -14.61 7.89 -20.12
N LEU A 18 -13.55 7.48 -19.43
CA LEU A 18 -12.45 8.35 -18.96
C LEU A 18 -11.12 7.86 -19.54
N LEU A 19 -10.40 8.76 -20.19
CA LEU A 19 -9.06 8.51 -20.71
C LEU A 19 -8.12 9.59 -20.17
N PHE A 20 -7.00 9.18 -19.58
CA PHE A 20 -5.95 10.06 -19.09
C PHE A 20 -4.67 9.83 -19.93
N LEU A 21 -4.12 10.91 -20.45
CA LEU A 21 -2.81 10.90 -21.10
C LEU A 21 -1.80 11.60 -20.17
N ILE A 22 -0.84 10.86 -19.68
CA ILE A 22 0.20 11.38 -18.79
C ILE A 22 1.48 11.56 -19.60
N ALA A 23 1.88 12.83 -19.82
CA ALA A 23 3.15 13.18 -20.42
C ALA A 23 4.11 13.63 -19.32
N ALA A 24 5.19 12.89 -19.12
CA ALA A 24 6.21 13.22 -18.14
C ALA A 24 7.59 13.27 -18.78
N PRO A 25 8.48 14.18 -18.33
CA PRO A 25 9.85 14.23 -18.82
C PRO A 25 10.58 12.93 -18.41
N ASN A 26 11.47 12.47 -19.28
CA ASN A 26 12.31 11.31 -19.00
C ASN A 26 13.45 11.72 -18.03
N THR A 27 13.10 11.97 -16.78
CA THR A 27 14.05 12.31 -15.71
C THR A 27 14.32 11.09 -14.83
N LYS A 28 15.39 11.16 -14.03
CA LYS A 28 15.71 10.10 -13.05
C LYS A 28 14.70 10.03 -11.91
N ASP A 29 13.94 11.08 -11.71
CA ASP A 29 12.86 11.15 -10.73
C ASP A 29 11.61 10.54 -11.36
N ASN A 30 11.07 9.51 -10.77
CA ASN A 30 9.90 8.74 -11.26
C ASN A 30 8.58 9.55 -11.13
N VAL A 31 8.58 10.82 -11.55
CA VAL A 31 7.45 11.75 -11.44
C VAL A 31 6.18 11.18 -12.08
N HIS A 32 6.31 10.46 -13.19
CA HIS A 32 5.17 9.81 -13.85
C HIS A 32 4.52 8.72 -12.97
N LEU A 33 5.30 8.00 -12.16
CA LEU A 33 4.78 6.99 -11.24
C LEU A 33 4.05 7.64 -10.06
N ASP A 34 4.54 8.77 -9.55
CA ASP A 34 3.86 9.53 -8.50
C ASP A 34 2.52 10.07 -8.97
N VAL A 35 2.47 10.65 -10.17
CA VAL A 35 1.22 11.14 -10.78
C VAL A 35 0.24 9.98 -11.02
N LEU A 36 0.73 8.87 -11.57
CA LEU A 36 -0.09 7.68 -11.81
C LEU A 36 -0.65 7.11 -10.50
N SER A 37 0.18 7.04 -9.46
CA SER A 37 -0.22 6.58 -8.13
C SER A 37 -1.32 7.45 -7.54
N LYS A 38 -1.13 8.77 -7.54
CA LYS A 38 -2.12 9.74 -7.05
C LYS A 38 -3.44 9.63 -7.81
N LEU A 39 -3.36 9.61 -9.14
CA LEU A 39 -4.54 9.51 -9.99
C LEU A 39 -5.29 8.19 -9.74
N SER A 40 -4.57 7.07 -9.63
CA SER A 40 -5.18 5.77 -9.34
C SER A 40 -5.93 5.76 -8.02
N MET A 41 -5.35 6.38 -6.97
CA MET A 41 -6.02 6.52 -5.68
C MET A 41 -7.27 7.39 -5.73
N MET A 42 -7.23 8.50 -6.48
CA MET A 42 -8.38 9.38 -6.66
C MET A 42 -9.52 8.67 -7.41
N LEU A 43 -9.18 7.88 -8.44
CA LEU A 43 -10.15 7.14 -9.24
C LEU A 43 -10.84 5.99 -8.50
N MET A 44 -10.36 5.58 -7.34
CA MET A 44 -11.03 4.62 -6.48
C MET A 44 -12.23 5.23 -5.73
N ASP A 45 -12.30 6.55 -5.64
CA ASP A 45 -13.44 7.26 -5.09
C ASP A 45 -14.54 7.37 -6.16
N GLU A 46 -15.69 6.74 -5.89
CA GLU A 46 -16.81 6.70 -6.82
C GLU A 46 -17.42 8.11 -7.05
N GLU A 47 -17.47 8.96 -6.02
CA GLU A 47 -18.00 10.33 -6.14
C GLU A 47 -17.08 11.19 -6.98
N PHE A 48 -15.77 11.08 -6.78
CA PHE A 48 -14.77 11.74 -7.61
C PHE A 48 -14.88 11.32 -9.07
N THR A 49 -14.91 10.01 -9.33
CA THR A 49 -15.01 9.45 -10.67
C THR A 49 -16.30 9.87 -11.36
N LYS A 50 -17.44 9.88 -10.64
CA LYS A 50 -18.72 10.36 -11.12
C LYS A 50 -18.70 11.85 -11.43
N SER A 51 -18.06 12.65 -10.59
CA SER A 51 -17.90 14.08 -10.80
C SER A 51 -17.10 14.39 -12.07
N LEU A 52 -16.00 13.66 -12.28
CA LEU A 52 -15.18 13.79 -13.50
C LEU A 52 -15.97 13.44 -14.77
N ARG A 53 -16.79 12.38 -14.75
CA ARG A 53 -17.63 11.99 -15.89
C ARG A 53 -18.68 13.05 -16.22
N ASN A 54 -19.16 13.79 -15.23
CA ASN A 54 -20.19 14.81 -15.37
C ASN A 54 -19.64 16.19 -15.72
N ALA A 55 -18.34 16.41 -15.64
CA ALA A 55 -17.69 17.66 -15.98
C ALA A 55 -17.92 18.01 -17.46
N ARG A 56 -18.40 19.24 -17.72
CA ARG A 56 -18.77 19.71 -19.06
C ARG A 56 -17.70 20.60 -19.68
N THR A 57 -16.84 21.17 -18.87
CA THR A 57 -15.76 22.05 -19.34
C THR A 57 -14.41 21.58 -18.80
N PRO A 58 -13.30 21.90 -19.49
CA PRO A 58 -11.97 21.60 -18.98
C PRO A 58 -11.69 22.24 -17.61
N GLU A 59 -12.23 23.44 -17.37
CA GLU A 59 -12.05 24.17 -16.11
C GLU A 59 -12.76 23.44 -14.95
N GLU A 60 -13.96 22.94 -15.15
CA GLU A 60 -14.67 22.12 -14.16
C GLU A 60 -13.91 20.83 -13.87
N PHE A 61 -13.38 20.18 -14.90
CA PHE A 61 -12.61 18.95 -14.77
C PHE A 61 -11.34 19.17 -13.94
N LEU A 62 -10.59 20.24 -14.23
CA LEU A 62 -9.39 20.60 -13.48
C LEU A 62 -9.72 20.98 -12.03
N ALA A 63 -10.77 21.75 -11.79
CA ALA A 63 -11.18 22.14 -10.45
C ALA A 63 -11.57 20.93 -9.56
N ILE A 64 -12.13 19.87 -10.15
CA ILE A 64 -12.42 18.62 -9.43
C ILE A 64 -11.12 17.94 -9.02
N ILE A 65 -10.13 17.86 -9.92
CA ILE A 65 -8.82 17.27 -9.63
C ILE A 65 -8.08 18.08 -8.56
N ASP A 66 -8.02 19.41 -8.71
CA ASP A 66 -7.31 20.28 -7.76
C ASP A 66 -7.90 20.16 -6.37
N ARG A 67 -9.23 20.13 -6.23
CA ARG A 67 -9.89 19.93 -4.94
C ARG A 67 -9.51 18.60 -4.31
N ALA A 68 -9.54 17.52 -5.08
CA ALA A 68 -9.19 16.20 -4.58
C ALA A 68 -7.69 16.10 -4.20
N ASP A 69 -6.80 16.79 -4.90
CA ASP A 69 -5.37 16.86 -4.55
C ASP A 69 -5.15 17.69 -3.28
N GLU A 70 -5.88 18.80 -3.10
CA GLU A 70 -5.83 19.62 -1.88
C GLU A 70 -6.38 18.88 -0.66
N GLU A 71 -7.49 18.19 -0.79
CA GLU A 71 -8.07 17.36 0.28
C GLU A 71 -7.08 16.26 0.71
N LYS A 72 -6.43 15.59 -0.25
CA LYS A 72 -5.41 14.59 0.06
C LYS A 72 -4.14 15.19 0.65
N LYS A 73 -3.66 16.33 0.16
CA LYS A 73 -2.51 17.04 0.76
C LYS A 73 -2.81 17.43 2.21
N SER A 74 -4.01 17.93 2.49
CA SER A 74 -4.42 18.27 3.85
C SER A 74 -4.49 17.05 4.77
N VAL A 75 -4.80 15.88 4.23
CA VAL A 75 -4.75 14.59 4.97
C VAL A 75 -3.29 14.16 5.16
N ASP A 76 -2.47 14.18 4.11
CA ASP A 76 -1.05 13.83 4.19
C ASP A 76 -0.28 14.78 5.15
N GLU A 77 -0.58 16.07 5.15
CA GLU A 77 0.01 17.05 6.08
C GLU A 77 -0.44 16.83 7.52
N ARG A 78 -1.72 16.51 7.77
CA ARG A 78 -2.21 16.13 9.10
C ARG A 78 -1.60 14.82 9.62
N LEU A 79 -1.26 13.89 8.71
CA LEU A 79 -0.60 12.64 9.04
C LEU A 79 0.91 12.84 9.27
N ALA A 80 1.49 13.90 8.68
CA ALA A 80 2.90 14.27 8.87
C ALA A 80 3.13 15.12 10.13
N GLU A 81 2.09 15.72 10.71
CA GLU A 81 2.22 16.38 12.02
C GLU A 81 2.58 15.34 13.08
N PRO A 82 3.59 15.59 13.92
CA PRO A 82 3.90 14.70 15.05
C PRO A 82 2.70 14.74 16.00
N VAL A 83 1.80 13.79 15.85
CA VAL A 83 0.74 13.57 16.83
C VAL A 83 1.44 13.07 18.09
N GLU A 84 1.64 13.94 19.06
CA GLU A 84 2.15 13.54 20.36
C GLU A 84 1.16 12.54 20.98
N ALA A 85 1.63 11.32 21.19
CA ALA A 85 0.85 10.31 21.90
C ALA A 85 0.57 10.83 23.30
N LYS A 86 -0.70 10.87 23.70
CA LYS A 86 -1.08 11.22 25.07
C LYS A 86 -0.44 10.21 26.04
N GLU A 87 0.00 10.68 27.20
CA GLU A 87 0.44 9.79 28.28
C GLU A 87 -0.63 8.72 28.53
N ASN A 88 -0.26 7.43 28.48
CA ASN A 88 -1.12 6.24 28.59
C ASN A 88 -1.85 5.77 27.30
N GLN A 89 -1.49 6.23 26.12
CA GLN A 89 -2.05 5.72 24.88
C GLN A 89 -1.13 4.62 24.30
N VAL A 90 -1.71 3.48 23.88
CA VAL A 90 -0.93 2.42 23.19
C VAL A 90 -0.34 2.98 21.92
N LYS A 91 0.98 2.86 21.77
CA LYS A 91 1.76 3.37 20.63
C LYS A 91 2.00 2.25 19.62
N ILE A 92 1.31 2.30 18.51
CA ILE A 92 1.46 1.36 17.41
C ILE A 92 2.21 2.05 16.28
N LEU A 93 3.19 1.38 15.71
CA LEU A 93 3.81 1.79 14.45
C LEU A 93 3.38 0.82 13.36
N ALA A 94 3.31 1.30 12.12
CA ALA A 94 3.02 0.44 10.99
C ALA A 94 3.95 0.72 9.81
N VAL A 95 4.17 -0.30 8.99
CA VAL A 95 4.85 -0.18 7.70
C VAL A 95 4.00 -0.86 6.65
N THR A 96 3.69 -0.16 5.58
CA THR A 96 2.96 -0.70 4.45
C THR A 96 3.81 -0.68 3.19
N SER A 97 3.77 -1.76 2.41
CA SER A 97 4.50 -1.86 1.15
C SER A 97 3.88 -2.89 0.22
N CYS A 98 3.84 -2.61 -1.07
CA CYS A 98 3.46 -3.58 -2.08
C CYS A 98 4.48 -3.59 -3.25
N PRO A 99 4.55 -4.64 -4.07
CA PRO A 99 5.52 -4.74 -5.16
C PRO A 99 5.46 -3.59 -6.16
N THR A 100 4.27 -3.10 -6.47
CA THR A 100 4.06 -1.95 -7.36
C THR A 100 4.25 -0.61 -6.64
N GLY A 101 4.15 -0.60 -5.29
CA GLY A 101 4.28 0.61 -4.48
C GLY A 101 3.20 1.66 -4.74
N ILE A 102 2.03 1.26 -5.28
CA ILE A 102 0.98 2.20 -5.69
C ILE A 102 -0.24 2.08 -4.76
N ALA A 103 -1.37 1.61 -5.25
CA ALA A 103 -2.66 1.69 -4.55
C ALA A 103 -2.68 0.94 -3.19
N HIS A 104 -2.28 -0.33 -3.17
CA HIS A 104 -2.41 -1.17 -1.97
C HIS A 104 -1.60 -0.66 -0.77
N THR A 105 -0.42 -0.06 -1.02
CA THR A 105 0.41 0.53 0.04
C THR A 105 -0.35 1.61 0.80
N TYR A 106 -0.98 2.53 0.08
CA TYR A 106 -1.69 3.66 0.68
C TYR A 106 -3.05 3.27 1.26
N MET A 107 -3.77 2.36 0.60
CA MET A 107 -5.03 1.82 1.13
C MET A 107 -4.84 1.10 2.46
N ALA A 108 -3.77 0.30 2.57
CA ALA A 108 -3.45 -0.37 3.82
C ALA A 108 -3.07 0.63 4.93
N ALA A 109 -2.32 1.68 4.59
CA ALA A 109 -1.99 2.74 5.53
C ALA A 109 -3.26 3.43 6.06
N GLU A 110 -4.14 3.88 5.16
CA GLU A 110 -5.41 4.52 5.52
C GLU A 110 -6.31 3.59 6.35
N GLY A 111 -6.40 2.32 5.98
CA GLY A 111 -7.16 1.32 6.73
C GLY A 111 -6.68 1.17 8.16
N ILE A 112 -5.36 1.04 8.35
CA ILE A 112 -4.72 0.92 9.66
C ILE A 112 -4.93 2.20 10.50
N GLU A 113 -4.76 3.38 9.91
CA GLU A 113 -4.95 4.66 10.59
C GLU A 113 -6.40 4.86 11.04
N LYS A 114 -7.35 4.54 10.16
CA LYS A 114 -8.78 4.61 10.45
C LYS A 114 -9.17 3.67 11.59
N ALA A 115 -8.69 2.44 11.57
CA ALA A 115 -8.93 1.45 12.62
C ALA A 115 -8.33 1.89 13.96
N ALA A 116 -7.08 2.41 13.96
CA ALA A 116 -6.42 2.92 15.15
C ALA A 116 -7.17 4.10 15.77
N LYS A 117 -7.61 5.05 14.93
CA LYS A 117 -8.41 6.21 15.36
C LYS A 117 -9.73 5.78 15.98
N ALA A 118 -10.42 4.80 15.39
CA ALA A 118 -11.67 4.26 15.90
C ALA A 118 -11.50 3.62 17.29
N LYS A 119 -10.35 2.99 17.56
CA LYS A 119 -10.02 2.34 18.83
C LYS A 119 -9.28 3.26 19.82
N GLY A 120 -9.02 4.50 19.45
CA GLY A 120 -8.40 5.50 20.32
C GLY A 120 -6.93 5.23 20.66
N CYS A 121 -6.21 4.46 19.83
CA CYS A 121 -4.77 4.24 19.97
C CYS A 121 -3.98 5.18 19.04
N PHE A 122 -2.72 5.43 19.41
CA PHE A 122 -1.79 6.16 18.56
C PHE A 122 -1.26 5.23 17.46
N VAL A 123 -1.25 5.71 16.22
CA VAL A 123 -0.56 5.02 15.13
C VAL A 123 0.24 6.01 14.28
N LYS A 124 1.44 5.60 13.86
CA LYS A 124 2.20 6.25 12.80
C LYS A 124 2.50 5.22 11.72
N VAL A 125 2.20 5.54 10.47
CA VAL A 125 2.38 4.62 9.35
C VAL A 125 3.49 5.12 8.41
N GLU A 126 4.52 4.31 8.24
CA GLU A 126 5.51 4.47 7.18
C GLU A 126 4.99 3.79 5.92
N THR A 127 4.86 4.54 4.84
CA THR A 127 4.50 3.99 3.53
C THR A 127 5.72 3.86 2.64
N ARG A 128 5.91 2.68 2.04
CA ARG A 128 7.00 2.39 1.11
C ARG A 128 6.42 2.16 -0.27
N GLY A 129 6.12 3.27 -0.94
CA GLY A 129 5.53 3.28 -2.27
C GLY A 129 6.57 3.47 -3.38
N SER A 130 6.08 3.64 -4.63
CA SER A 130 6.90 3.91 -5.83
C SER A 130 7.70 5.20 -5.72
N GLY A 131 7.19 6.20 -5.00
CA GLY A 131 7.88 7.47 -4.71
C GLY A 131 8.87 7.41 -3.53
N GLY A 132 9.22 6.21 -3.06
CA GLY A 132 10.10 6.01 -1.92
C GLY A 132 9.37 5.84 -0.59
N ALA A 133 10.14 5.89 0.51
CA ALA A 133 9.60 5.80 1.85
C ALA A 133 9.16 7.18 2.35
N LYS A 134 7.90 7.28 2.81
CA LYS A 134 7.34 8.47 3.47
C LYS A 134 7.04 8.17 4.93
N ASN A 135 7.05 9.19 5.78
CA ASN A 135 6.83 9.07 7.24
C ASN A 135 7.73 8.03 7.90
N VAL A 136 8.99 8.01 7.51
CA VAL A 136 9.98 7.01 7.97
C VAL A 136 10.01 6.97 9.50
N LEU A 137 9.93 5.76 10.04
CA LEU A 137 9.98 5.52 11.48
C LEU A 137 11.41 5.72 11.99
N THR A 138 11.56 6.58 12.97
CA THR A 138 12.85 6.83 13.61
C THR A 138 13.20 5.74 14.63
N ALA A 139 14.48 5.61 14.96
CA ALA A 139 14.93 4.66 15.98
C ALA A 139 14.30 4.92 17.36
N GLN A 140 14.07 6.18 17.71
CA GLN A 140 13.41 6.56 18.96
C GLN A 140 11.94 6.13 18.97
N GLU A 141 11.19 6.39 17.90
CA GLU A 141 9.79 5.96 17.78
C GLU A 141 9.68 4.44 17.87
N ILE A 142 10.57 3.71 17.19
CA ILE A 142 10.64 2.25 17.26
C ILE A 142 10.92 1.78 18.68
N ALA A 143 11.85 2.45 19.41
CA ALA A 143 12.15 2.13 20.79
C ALA A 143 10.95 2.33 21.72
N ASP A 144 10.15 3.37 21.49
CA ASP A 144 9.00 3.74 22.34
C ASP A 144 7.70 3.01 21.96
N ALA A 145 7.69 2.27 20.83
CA ALA A 145 6.52 1.56 20.36
C ALA A 145 6.20 0.30 21.17
N ASP A 146 4.92 0.10 21.44
CA ASP A 146 4.37 -1.11 22.08
C ASP A 146 4.28 -2.28 21.10
N CYS A 147 3.91 -1.98 19.84
CA CYS A 147 3.79 -2.98 18.78
C CYS A 147 4.05 -2.36 17.40
N ILE A 148 4.53 -3.17 16.48
CA ILE A 148 4.79 -2.78 15.08
C ILE A 148 3.99 -3.70 14.16
N ILE A 149 3.22 -3.12 13.23
CA ILE A 149 2.49 -3.84 12.20
C ILE A 149 3.25 -3.69 10.88
N VAL A 150 3.63 -4.80 10.25
CA VAL A 150 4.21 -4.81 8.92
C VAL A 150 3.22 -5.48 7.98
N ALA A 151 2.46 -4.66 7.24
CA ALA A 151 1.51 -5.09 6.22
C ALA A 151 2.15 -4.92 4.84
N ALA A 152 2.90 -5.92 4.39
CA ALA A 152 3.76 -5.77 3.22
C ALA A 152 3.92 -7.05 2.42
N ASP A 153 3.85 -6.92 1.08
CA ASP A 153 4.19 -7.96 0.11
C ASP A 153 5.54 -7.68 -0.59
N ALA A 154 6.13 -6.50 -0.37
CA ALA A 154 7.48 -6.15 -0.79
C ALA A 154 8.44 -6.15 0.41
N GLN A 155 9.74 -6.18 0.12
CA GLN A 155 10.77 -6.20 1.16
C GLN A 155 10.77 -4.93 2.02
N VAL A 156 10.71 -5.12 3.33
CA VAL A 156 10.85 -4.08 4.35
C VAL A 156 12.14 -4.33 5.13
N PRO A 157 12.95 -3.29 5.45
CA PRO A 157 14.11 -3.43 6.32
C PRO A 157 13.68 -3.82 7.74
N MET A 158 13.71 -5.12 8.04
CA MET A 158 13.19 -5.67 9.29
C MET A 158 14.18 -5.60 10.45
N ASP A 159 15.49 -5.49 10.17
CA ASP A 159 16.55 -5.50 11.18
C ASP A 159 16.36 -4.41 12.24
N ARG A 160 15.78 -3.28 11.86
CA ARG A 160 15.48 -2.15 12.76
C ARG A 160 14.41 -2.47 13.82
N PHE A 161 13.69 -3.57 13.67
CA PHE A 161 12.64 -4.00 14.58
C PHE A 161 13.08 -5.16 15.49
N ASP A 162 14.36 -5.48 15.53
CA ASP A 162 14.87 -6.55 16.37
C ASP A 162 14.52 -6.33 17.85
N GLY A 163 14.01 -7.38 18.50
CA GLY A 163 13.56 -7.34 19.89
C GLY A 163 12.19 -6.70 20.12
N LYS A 164 11.51 -6.19 19.08
CA LYS A 164 10.18 -5.60 19.19
C LYS A 164 9.05 -6.59 18.89
N LYS A 165 7.86 -6.32 19.42
CA LYS A 165 6.66 -7.06 19.06
C LYS A 165 6.24 -6.67 17.66
N VAL A 166 6.21 -7.62 16.72
CA VAL A 166 5.94 -7.37 15.30
C VAL A 166 4.87 -8.32 14.78
N ILE A 167 3.83 -7.74 14.18
CA ILE A 167 2.80 -8.45 13.45
C ILE A 167 3.13 -8.34 11.96
N GLN A 168 3.46 -9.46 11.32
CA GLN A 168 3.72 -9.49 9.87
C GLN A 168 2.51 -10.04 9.14
N ARG A 169 2.00 -9.30 8.15
CA ARG A 169 0.85 -9.67 7.32
C ARG A 169 1.06 -9.19 5.89
N GLN A 170 0.25 -9.72 4.98
CA GLN A 170 0.17 -9.23 3.62
C GLN A 170 -0.45 -7.82 3.59
N VAL A 171 -0.13 -7.03 2.58
CA VAL A 171 -0.68 -5.67 2.42
C VAL A 171 -2.21 -5.68 2.37
N SER A 172 -2.81 -6.71 1.77
CA SER A 172 -4.26 -6.90 1.69
C SER A 172 -4.95 -7.03 3.06
N ASP A 173 -4.27 -7.60 4.06
CA ASP A 173 -4.79 -7.68 5.42
C ASP A 173 -4.84 -6.28 6.08
N GLY A 174 -3.90 -5.38 5.75
CA GLY A 174 -3.95 -3.98 6.17
C GLY A 174 -5.15 -3.21 5.61
N ILE A 175 -5.69 -3.66 4.47
CA ILE A 175 -6.90 -3.09 3.85
C ILE A 175 -8.18 -3.69 4.46
N SER A 176 -8.28 -5.02 4.48
CA SER A 176 -9.54 -5.72 4.77
C SER A 176 -9.71 -6.14 6.23
N LYS A 177 -8.62 -6.20 7.00
CA LYS A 177 -8.57 -6.69 8.39
C LYS A 177 -7.83 -5.73 9.32
N ALA A 178 -7.83 -4.44 9.00
CA ALA A 178 -7.13 -3.43 9.79
C ALA A 178 -7.59 -3.41 11.26
N ASP A 179 -8.89 -3.59 11.51
CA ASP A 179 -9.44 -3.63 12.87
C ASP A 179 -8.88 -4.80 13.69
N GLU A 180 -8.77 -6.00 13.09
CA GLU A 180 -8.18 -7.18 13.73
C GLU A 180 -6.70 -6.99 14.03
N LEU A 181 -5.96 -6.32 13.10
CA LEU A 181 -4.54 -6.03 13.29
C LEU A 181 -4.30 -5.07 14.44
N ILE A 182 -5.12 -4.02 14.57
CA ILE A 182 -5.05 -3.07 15.66
C ILE A 182 -5.43 -3.75 16.99
N GLU A 183 -6.48 -4.59 17.02
CA GLU A 183 -6.84 -5.36 18.23
C GLU A 183 -5.70 -6.27 18.68
N LEU A 184 -5.10 -6.99 17.74
CA LEU A 184 -3.97 -7.85 18.03
C LEU A 184 -2.76 -7.06 18.56
N ALA A 185 -2.49 -5.89 17.98
CA ALA A 185 -1.43 -5.00 18.44
C ALA A 185 -1.68 -4.48 19.86
N MET A 186 -2.92 -4.08 20.16
CA MET A 186 -3.33 -3.60 21.48
C MET A 186 -3.34 -4.71 22.56
N SER A 187 -3.64 -5.96 22.17
CA SER A 187 -3.66 -7.09 23.10
C SER A 187 -2.29 -7.44 23.70
N GLY A 188 -1.22 -6.92 23.11
CA GLY A 188 0.16 -7.20 23.52
C GLY A 188 0.65 -8.62 23.23
N ASN A 189 -0.14 -9.45 22.54
CA ASN A 189 0.18 -10.85 22.23
C ASN A 189 0.99 -11.04 20.93
N ALA A 190 1.46 -9.95 20.32
CA ALA A 190 2.28 -10.03 19.12
C ALA A 190 3.63 -10.71 19.40
N PRO A 191 4.14 -11.53 18.46
CA PRO A 191 5.42 -12.20 18.63
C PRO A 191 6.58 -11.20 18.63
N VAL A 192 7.62 -11.48 19.41
CA VAL A 192 8.85 -10.68 19.40
C VAL A 192 9.68 -11.07 18.18
N TYR A 193 9.98 -10.09 17.35
CA TYR A 193 10.84 -10.29 16.18
C TYR A 193 12.30 -10.41 16.60
N LYS A 194 13.01 -11.39 16.01
CA LYS A 194 14.45 -11.58 16.18
C LYS A 194 15.10 -11.68 14.80
N SER A 195 16.00 -10.78 14.52
CA SER A 195 16.69 -10.65 13.22
C SER A 195 17.47 -11.92 12.78
N GLY A 196 17.78 -12.83 13.70
CA GLY A 196 18.44 -14.11 13.38
C GLY A 196 17.53 -15.27 12.96
N ASN A 197 16.21 -15.12 12.96
CA ASN A 197 15.24 -16.21 12.78
C ASN A 197 14.31 -16.02 11.56
N ALA A 198 14.78 -15.43 10.47
CA ALA A 198 13.98 -15.16 9.26
C ALA A 198 13.51 -16.41 8.50
N GLN A 199 13.61 -17.62 9.07
CA GLN A 199 13.25 -18.88 8.39
C GLN A 199 12.02 -19.62 8.94
N THR A 200 11.29 -19.13 9.94
CA THR A 200 10.21 -19.94 10.55
C THR A 200 8.84 -19.26 10.70
N ALA A 201 8.59 -18.08 10.16
CA ALA A 201 7.29 -17.42 10.28
C ALA A 201 6.35 -17.59 9.06
N ALA A 202 6.71 -18.37 8.05
CA ALA A 202 5.88 -18.64 6.86
C ALA A 202 5.21 -20.02 6.86
N ALA A 203 5.08 -20.69 8.02
CA ALA A 203 4.54 -22.05 8.08
C ALA A 203 3.46 -22.21 9.16
N SER A 204 2.36 -21.48 9.03
CA SER A 204 1.11 -21.90 9.66
C SER A 204 -0.11 -21.37 8.92
N THR A 205 -0.38 -21.88 7.72
CA THR A 205 -1.75 -22.05 7.23
C THR A 205 -1.77 -23.07 6.06
N LYS A 206 -2.43 -24.18 6.34
CA LYS A 206 -2.97 -25.18 5.40
C LYS A 206 -1.96 -26.01 4.58
N LYS A 207 -1.74 -27.23 5.10
CA LYS A 207 -1.60 -28.40 4.23
C LYS A 207 -2.73 -28.40 3.21
N ASN A 208 -2.44 -27.97 2.00
CA ASN A 208 -3.17 -28.39 0.83
C ASN A 208 -2.25 -29.31 0.06
N SER A 209 -2.62 -30.58 -0.02
CA SER A 209 -1.98 -31.64 -0.77
C SER A 209 -2.07 -31.31 -2.27
N GLY A 210 -1.18 -30.47 -2.76
CA GLY A 210 -0.93 -30.32 -4.19
C GLY A 210 0.01 -31.43 -4.63
N GLY A 211 -0.50 -32.40 -5.42
CA GLY A 211 0.27 -33.49 -5.93
C GLY A 211 1.48 -33.05 -6.79
N ILE A 212 2.37 -34.02 -7.06
CA ILE A 212 3.62 -33.89 -7.82
C ILE A 212 3.50 -33.04 -9.11
N GLY A 213 2.30 -32.97 -9.70
CA GLY A 213 2.00 -32.14 -10.88
C GLY A 213 2.13 -30.64 -10.67
N HIS A 214 1.84 -30.11 -9.47
CA HIS A 214 1.95 -28.69 -9.18
C HIS A 214 3.41 -28.23 -8.97
N GLN A 215 4.25 -29.09 -8.41
CA GLN A 215 5.69 -28.81 -8.28
C GLN A 215 6.40 -28.84 -9.65
N LEU A 216 6.00 -29.75 -10.53
CA LEU A 216 6.52 -29.80 -11.91
C LEU A 216 6.11 -28.60 -12.74
N TYR A 217 4.87 -28.11 -12.59
CA TYR A 217 4.38 -26.93 -13.29
C TYR A 217 5.14 -25.66 -12.89
N THR A 218 5.39 -25.45 -11.60
CA THR A 218 6.15 -24.29 -11.11
C THR A 218 7.63 -24.33 -11.51
N GLN A 219 8.24 -25.50 -11.59
CA GLN A 219 9.62 -25.64 -12.08
C GLN A 219 9.72 -25.41 -13.59
N LEU A 220 8.76 -25.87 -14.39
CA LEU A 220 8.70 -25.64 -15.83
C LEU A 220 8.51 -24.16 -16.19
N MET A 221 7.68 -23.44 -15.44
CA MET A 221 7.47 -21.99 -15.66
C MET A 221 8.70 -21.17 -15.31
N ASN A 222 9.45 -21.55 -14.28
CA ASN A 222 10.71 -20.88 -13.95
C ASN A 222 11.83 -21.13 -14.95
N LEU A 223 11.83 -22.27 -15.63
CA LEU A 223 12.80 -22.57 -16.70
C LEU A 223 12.49 -21.85 -18.03
N SER A 224 11.22 -21.54 -18.28
CA SER A 224 10.78 -20.80 -19.48
C SER A 224 11.21 -19.33 -19.48
N LEU A 225 11.47 -18.72 -18.31
CA LEU A 225 11.87 -17.32 -18.19
C LEU A 225 13.38 -17.06 -18.36
N ILE A 226 14.20 -18.11 -18.40
CA ILE A 226 15.68 -17.97 -18.50
C ILE A 226 16.17 -17.96 -19.97
N HIS A 227 15.30 -18.22 -20.96
CA HIS A 227 15.71 -18.42 -22.35
C HIS A 227 15.38 -17.26 -23.30
N ILE A 228 15.05 -16.06 -22.81
CA ILE A 228 14.86 -14.87 -23.65
C ILE A 228 15.90 -13.81 -23.30
N SER A 229 17.16 -14.09 -23.59
CA SER A 229 18.19 -13.05 -23.69
C SER A 229 19.43 -13.57 -24.44
N GLU A 230 19.33 -13.66 -25.78
CA GLU A 230 20.48 -13.46 -26.64
C GLU A 230 20.05 -12.74 -27.92
N PRO A 231 20.59 -11.54 -28.19
CA PRO A 231 20.48 -10.95 -29.50
C PRO A 231 21.62 -11.48 -30.35
N THR A 232 21.30 -12.33 -31.32
CA THR A 232 22.22 -12.60 -32.43
C THR A 232 22.17 -11.43 -33.40
N ARG A 233 23.35 -10.79 -33.55
CA ARG A 233 23.90 -10.00 -34.67
C ARG A 233 22.92 -9.36 -35.65
#